data_4edd1a1ed8625b61f847dc2f4efcc515
#
_entry.id   4edd1a1ed8625b61f847dc2f4efcc515
#
_cell.length_a   1.000
_cell.length_b   1.000
_cell.length_c   1.000
_cell.angle_alpha   90.00
_cell.angle_beta   90.00
_cell.angle_gamma   90.00
#
_symmetry.space_group_name_H-M   'P 1'
#
loop_
_entity.id
_entity.type
_entity.pdbx_description
1 polymer ?
#
loop_
_entity_poly.entity_id
_entity_poly.type
_entity_poly.pdbx_seq_one_letter_code
_entity_poly.pdbx_strand_id
1 'polypeptide(L)'
;ILYWCRALEMDGIGEKLVEQLLEEKLVEKIPDLYRLQQAEIENLERMGEKSAVNVLSELSKTKSMPLGKFLHALGIAKIGPELAILVAQFATSFDNLMQWVVDAEEQQEQENEALSNLVEIDGIGMIVARQVRDGLASRREMLLDLASLIDVEDQPKAIASGSLSGKTFCLTGSLTRPRKEVQLSIKNAGGKVVGSVSAKLDVLVAGEKAGTKLAKAESLQVLIWSEEELFLQIDSATTEQPKPPQIEEKSDSQKSLFEF
;
A
#
# COMPACT_ATOMS: atom_id res chain seq x y z
N ILE A 1 2.01 3.34 20.26
CA ILE A 1 2.92 4.45 19.89
C ILE A 1 4.27 3.89 19.44
N LEU A 2 5.02 3.18 20.28
CA LEU A 2 6.36 2.67 19.92
C LEU A 2 6.36 1.82 18.64
N TYR A 3 5.34 0.98 18.44
CA TYR A 3 5.21 0.20 17.20
C TYR A 3 5.05 1.10 15.96
N TRP A 4 4.25 2.17 16.06
CA TRP A 4 4.08 3.18 15.01
C TRP A 4 5.42 3.81 14.62
N CYS A 5 6.18 4.28 15.61
CA CYS A 5 7.49 4.88 15.37
C CYS A 5 8.48 3.91 14.70
N ARG A 6 8.49 2.64 15.15
CA ARG A 6 9.35 1.59 14.56
C ARG A 6 8.94 1.20 13.15
N ALA A 7 7.65 1.06 12.90
CA ALA A 7 7.11 0.70 11.57
C ALA A 7 7.33 1.80 10.53
N LEU A 8 7.39 3.06 10.97
CA LEU A 8 7.69 4.21 10.12
C LEU A 8 9.18 4.56 10.07
N GLU A 9 10.04 3.80 10.78
CA GLU A 9 11.50 3.97 10.81
C GLU A 9 11.93 5.38 11.27
N MET A 10 11.24 5.91 12.30
CA MET A 10 11.52 7.24 12.84
C MET A 10 12.81 7.23 13.69
N ASP A 11 13.87 7.80 13.14
CA ASP A 11 15.15 7.91 13.83
C ASP A 11 15.07 8.80 15.08
N GLY A 12 15.71 8.37 16.17
CA GLY A 12 15.74 9.12 17.42
C GLY A 12 14.47 9.05 18.28
N ILE A 13 13.39 8.43 17.79
CA ILE A 13 12.16 8.20 18.55
C ILE A 13 12.12 6.74 19.02
N GLY A 14 12.99 6.41 19.96
CA GLY A 14 13.10 5.08 20.57
C GLY A 14 12.25 4.91 21.82
N GLU A 15 12.38 3.71 22.42
CA GLU A 15 11.62 3.29 23.60
C GLU A 15 11.73 4.29 24.77
N LYS A 16 12.95 4.75 25.11
CA LYS A 16 13.19 5.69 26.20
C LYS A 16 12.51 7.05 26.00
N LEU A 17 12.50 7.57 24.77
CA LEU A 17 11.82 8.84 24.51
C LEU A 17 10.30 8.66 24.57
N VAL A 18 9.78 7.55 24.04
CA VAL A 18 8.34 7.24 24.09
C VAL A 18 7.89 7.06 25.55
N GLU A 19 8.69 6.40 26.41
CA GLU A 19 8.41 6.27 27.83
C GLU A 19 8.34 7.63 28.52
N GLN A 20 9.33 8.52 28.33
CA GLN A 20 9.29 9.87 28.89
C GLN A 20 8.07 10.68 28.43
N LEU A 21 7.74 10.62 27.11
CA LEU A 21 6.58 11.32 26.57
C LEU A 21 5.26 10.85 27.22
N LEU A 22 5.15 9.55 27.53
CA LEU A 22 4.01 8.97 28.24
C LEU A 22 3.98 9.36 29.72
N GLU A 23 5.10 9.30 30.41
CA GLU A 23 5.23 9.65 31.82
C GLU A 23 4.90 11.13 32.06
N GLU A 24 5.39 12.02 31.19
CA GLU A 24 5.10 13.45 31.25
C GLU A 24 3.70 13.80 30.67
N LYS A 25 2.94 12.80 30.21
CA LYS A 25 1.59 12.96 29.62
C LYS A 25 1.54 13.89 28.40
N LEU A 26 2.65 14.02 27.71
CA LEU A 26 2.73 14.78 26.46
C LEU A 26 2.10 14.02 25.30
N VAL A 27 2.08 12.67 25.41
CA VAL A 27 1.51 11.78 24.42
C VAL A 27 0.74 10.66 25.11
N GLU A 28 -0.51 10.45 24.74
CA GLU A 28 -1.33 9.31 25.18
C GLU A 28 -1.66 8.37 24.00
N LYS A 29 -1.81 8.94 22.82
CA LYS A 29 -2.17 8.24 21.57
C LYS A 29 -1.30 8.72 20.40
N ILE A 30 -1.31 7.98 19.30
CA ILE A 30 -0.45 8.26 18.13
C ILE A 30 -0.63 9.69 17.58
N PRO A 31 -1.85 10.26 17.44
CA PRO A 31 -2.01 11.64 16.99
C PRO A 31 -1.25 12.68 17.80
N ASP A 32 -1.07 12.45 19.09
CA ASP A 32 -0.42 13.41 19.97
C ASP A 32 1.05 13.63 19.60
N LEU A 33 1.72 12.61 19.02
CA LEU A 33 3.08 12.75 18.48
C LEU A 33 3.19 13.92 17.48
N TYR A 34 2.19 14.10 16.64
CA TYR A 34 2.19 15.13 15.59
C TYR A 34 1.80 16.52 16.10
N ARG A 35 1.45 16.63 17.39
CA ARG A 35 1.11 17.90 18.07
C ARG A 35 2.23 18.40 18.97
N LEU A 36 3.27 17.57 19.22
CA LEU A 36 4.39 17.93 20.07
C LEU A 36 5.06 19.23 19.64
N GLN A 37 5.38 20.07 20.62
CA GLN A 37 6.09 21.32 20.44
C GLN A 37 7.56 21.16 20.83
N GLN A 38 8.44 21.94 20.22
CA GLN A 38 9.87 21.88 20.47
C GLN A 38 10.20 22.07 21.96
N ALA A 39 9.61 23.06 22.62
CA ALA A 39 9.85 23.36 24.00
C ALA A 39 9.44 22.21 24.97
N GLU A 40 8.42 21.41 24.61
CA GLU A 40 8.00 20.26 25.40
C GLU A 40 9.08 19.17 25.35
N ILE A 41 9.63 18.90 24.17
CA ILE A 41 10.67 17.89 23.97
C ILE A 41 11.99 18.34 24.60
N GLU A 42 12.35 19.62 24.51
CA GLU A 42 13.59 20.17 25.10
C GLU A 42 13.63 20.02 26.61
N ASN A 43 12.48 20.04 27.28
CA ASN A 43 12.36 19.90 28.73
C ASN A 43 12.49 18.45 29.23
N LEU A 44 12.51 17.47 28.34
CA LEU A 44 12.69 16.07 28.70
C LEU A 44 14.14 15.75 29.11
N GLU A 45 14.31 14.73 29.95
CA GLU A 45 15.64 14.33 30.42
C GLU A 45 16.58 13.97 29.26
N ARG A 46 17.76 14.56 29.23
CA ARG A 46 18.81 14.37 28.21
C ARG A 46 18.39 14.80 26.78
N MET A 47 17.33 15.57 26.68
CA MET A 47 16.92 16.21 25.45
C MET A 47 17.34 17.68 25.44
N GLY A 48 17.73 18.21 24.32
CA GLY A 48 18.07 19.61 24.13
C GLY A 48 17.60 20.07 22.76
N GLU A 49 17.81 21.33 22.43
CA GLU A 49 17.33 21.96 21.20
C GLU A 49 17.58 21.09 19.95
N LYS A 50 18.82 20.62 19.75
CA LYS A 50 19.18 19.80 18.58
C LYS A 50 18.41 18.48 18.52
N SER A 51 18.21 17.82 19.66
CA SER A 51 17.47 16.56 19.74
C SER A 51 15.98 16.79 19.47
N ALA A 52 15.41 17.86 20.03
CA ALA A 52 14.02 18.24 19.79
C ALA A 52 13.76 18.56 18.31
N VAL A 53 14.64 19.32 17.68
CA VAL A 53 14.56 19.62 16.23
C VAL A 53 14.64 18.34 15.40
N ASN A 54 15.52 17.40 15.74
CA ASN A 54 15.62 16.12 15.04
C ASN A 54 14.32 15.30 15.16
N VAL A 55 13.76 15.20 16.37
CA VAL A 55 12.48 14.48 16.60
C VAL A 55 11.35 15.09 15.77
N LEU A 56 11.19 16.40 15.80
CA LEU A 56 10.16 17.09 15.01
C LEU A 56 10.39 16.94 13.49
N SER A 57 11.64 16.91 13.05
CA SER A 57 12.00 16.64 11.66
C SER A 57 11.57 15.23 11.24
N GLU A 58 11.82 14.21 12.08
CA GLU A 58 11.39 12.83 11.80
C GLU A 58 9.87 12.72 11.74
N LEU A 59 9.17 13.32 12.71
CA LEU A 59 7.69 13.37 12.69
C LEU A 59 7.17 14.07 11.42
N SER A 60 7.83 15.14 10.99
CA SER A 60 7.46 15.86 9.76
C SER A 60 7.59 15.00 8.49
N LYS A 61 8.63 14.15 8.41
CA LYS A 61 8.83 13.23 7.26
C LYS A 61 7.72 12.19 7.12
N THR A 62 7.02 11.91 8.21
CA THR A 62 5.93 10.91 8.22
C THR A 62 4.54 11.55 8.16
N LYS A 63 4.47 12.85 7.87
CA LYS A 63 3.17 13.54 7.67
C LYS A 63 2.50 13.23 6.33
N SER A 64 3.20 12.63 5.37
CA SER A 64 2.63 12.07 4.15
C SER A 64 3.15 10.66 3.96
N MET A 65 2.25 9.71 3.68
CA MET A 65 2.62 8.32 3.47
C MET A 65 1.55 7.54 2.70
N PRO A 66 1.94 6.51 1.92
CA PRO A 66 1.01 5.61 1.25
C PRO A 66 0.10 4.87 2.24
N LEU A 67 -1.17 4.65 1.87
CA LEU A 67 -2.18 3.95 2.67
C LEU A 67 -1.70 2.57 3.18
N GLY A 68 -0.93 1.82 2.38
CA GLY A 68 -0.38 0.53 2.80
C GLY A 68 0.62 0.64 3.96
N LYS A 69 1.48 1.66 3.94
CA LYS A 69 2.43 1.95 5.03
C LYS A 69 1.70 2.41 6.29
N PHE A 70 0.69 3.26 6.13
CA PHE A 70 -0.20 3.70 7.20
C PHE A 70 -0.87 2.52 7.90
N LEU A 71 -1.53 1.63 7.15
CA LEU A 71 -2.19 0.43 7.69
C LEU A 71 -1.22 -0.50 8.44
N HIS A 72 -0.02 -0.72 7.90
CA HIS A 72 1.00 -1.50 8.58
C HIS A 72 1.40 -0.87 9.91
N ALA A 73 1.63 0.45 9.92
CA ALA A 73 2.05 1.17 11.12
C ALA A 73 1.00 1.20 12.23
N LEU A 74 -0.29 1.03 11.92
CA LEU A 74 -1.36 0.89 12.94
C LEU A 74 -1.20 -0.34 13.84
N GLY A 75 -0.39 -1.33 13.46
CA GLY A 75 -0.13 -2.52 14.26
C GLY A 75 -1.36 -3.40 14.50
N ILE A 76 -2.25 -3.50 13.51
CA ILE A 76 -3.39 -4.41 13.59
C ILE A 76 -2.87 -5.85 13.56
N ALA A 77 -3.33 -6.67 14.51
CA ALA A 77 -2.85 -8.04 14.64
C ALA A 77 -3.01 -8.84 13.35
N LYS A 78 -1.97 -9.61 12.99
CA LYS A 78 -1.86 -10.43 11.77
C LYS A 78 -1.81 -9.66 10.44
N ILE A 79 -1.77 -8.34 10.47
CA ILE A 79 -1.52 -7.54 9.29
C ILE A 79 -0.04 -7.16 9.23
N GLY A 80 0.74 -7.93 8.48
CA GLY A 80 2.11 -7.57 8.12
C GLY A 80 2.14 -6.58 6.94
N PRO A 81 3.35 -6.10 6.56
CA PRO A 81 3.49 -5.09 5.51
C PRO A 81 2.89 -5.53 4.16
N GLU A 82 3.06 -6.80 3.76
CA GLU A 82 2.51 -7.31 2.49
C GLU A 82 0.97 -7.28 2.48
N LEU A 83 0.36 -7.72 3.58
CA LEU A 83 -1.09 -7.76 3.69
C LEU A 83 -1.70 -6.35 3.81
N ALA A 84 -1.02 -5.43 4.50
CA ALA A 84 -1.41 -4.03 4.57
C ALA A 84 -1.45 -3.37 3.18
N ILE A 85 -0.48 -3.68 2.32
CA ILE A 85 -0.46 -3.22 0.93
C ILE A 85 -1.65 -3.78 0.14
N LEU A 86 -1.97 -5.07 0.29
CA LEU A 86 -3.11 -5.68 -0.40
C LEU A 86 -4.44 -5.06 0.05
N VAL A 87 -4.63 -4.86 1.35
CA VAL A 87 -5.81 -4.16 1.90
C VAL A 87 -5.90 -2.74 1.36
N ALA A 88 -4.78 -2.00 1.34
CA ALA A 88 -4.73 -0.65 0.79
C ALA A 88 -5.08 -0.59 -0.70
N GLN A 89 -4.56 -1.51 -1.50
CA GLN A 89 -4.87 -1.62 -2.92
C GLN A 89 -6.35 -1.94 -3.17
N PHE A 90 -6.97 -2.69 -2.28
CA PHE A 90 -8.38 -3.01 -2.37
C PHE A 90 -9.26 -1.83 -1.92
N ALA A 91 -8.91 -1.17 -0.81
CA ALA A 91 -9.58 0.03 -0.33
C ALA A 91 -9.41 1.23 -1.27
N THR A 92 -8.26 1.33 -1.93
CA THR A 92 -7.81 2.41 -2.83
C THR A 92 -7.60 3.76 -2.18
N SER A 93 -8.41 4.16 -1.20
CA SER A 93 -8.32 5.44 -0.50
C SER A 93 -8.58 5.28 1.00
N PHE A 94 -8.13 6.28 1.76
CA PHE A 94 -8.44 6.36 3.19
C PHE A 94 -9.95 6.49 3.44
N ASP A 95 -10.66 7.25 2.61
CA ASP A 95 -12.10 7.47 2.74
C ASP A 95 -12.88 6.16 2.54
N ASN A 96 -12.54 5.36 1.54
CA ASN A 96 -13.14 4.04 1.34
C ASN A 96 -12.85 3.10 2.52
N LEU A 97 -11.62 3.15 3.07
CA LEU A 97 -11.28 2.38 4.27
C LEU A 97 -12.16 2.81 5.46
N MET A 98 -12.38 4.11 5.65
CA MET A 98 -13.21 4.62 6.73
C MET A 98 -14.70 4.27 6.53
N GLN A 99 -15.18 4.16 5.29
CA GLN A 99 -16.53 3.65 5.02
C GLN A 99 -16.70 2.22 5.57
N TRP A 100 -15.71 1.35 5.39
CA TRP A 100 -15.77 -0.01 5.96
C TRP A 100 -15.84 -0.03 7.49
N VAL A 101 -15.26 0.98 8.15
CA VAL A 101 -15.34 1.16 9.60
C VAL A 101 -16.76 1.54 10.02
N VAL A 102 -17.40 2.44 9.29
CA VAL A 102 -18.78 2.87 9.55
C VAL A 102 -19.76 1.70 9.32
N ASP A 103 -19.62 1.01 8.21
CA ASP A 103 -20.45 -0.16 7.87
C ASP A 103 -20.35 -1.27 8.93
N ALA A 104 -19.20 -1.40 9.59
CA ALA A 104 -18.99 -2.38 10.65
C ALA A 104 -19.79 -2.08 11.94
N GLU A 105 -20.09 -0.81 12.22
CA GLU A 105 -20.88 -0.38 13.39
C GLU A 105 -22.38 -0.49 13.15
N GLU A 106 -22.85 -0.34 11.92
CA GLU A 106 -24.26 -0.21 11.56
C GLU A 106 -24.89 -1.55 11.08
N GLN A 107 -24.10 -2.50 10.58
CA GLN A 107 -24.60 -3.72 9.93
C GLN A 107 -24.40 -4.98 10.77
N GLN A 108 -25.36 -5.91 10.68
CA GLN A 108 -25.20 -7.27 11.24
C GLN A 108 -24.11 -8.04 10.50
N GLU A 109 -23.41 -8.95 11.21
CA GLU A 109 -22.23 -9.69 10.70
C GLU A 109 -22.43 -10.39 9.34
N GLN A 110 -23.66 -10.78 9.02
CA GLN A 110 -24.00 -11.53 7.81
C GLN A 110 -24.15 -10.66 6.55
N GLU A 111 -24.28 -9.35 6.70
CA GLU A 111 -24.50 -8.39 5.60
C GLU A 111 -23.36 -7.36 5.48
N ASN A 112 -22.24 -7.58 6.18
CA ASN A 112 -21.16 -6.63 6.23
C ASN A 112 -20.33 -6.67 4.92
N GLU A 113 -20.55 -5.68 4.06
CA GLU A 113 -19.87 -5.52 2.77
C GLU A 113 -18.34 -5.45 2.94
N ALA A 114 -17.86 -4.82 4.00
CA ALA A 114 -16.43 -4.75 4.29
C ALA A 114 -15.80 -6.13 4.53
N LEU A 115 -16.50 -7.03 5.23
CA LEU A 115 -16.02 -8.41 5.41
C LEU A 115 -16.00 -9.17 4.08
N SER A 116 -17.04 -9.04 3.28
CA SER A 116 -17.12 -9.68 1.96
C SER A 116 -15.96 -9.19 1.07
N ASN A 117 -15.74 -7.89 1.03
CA ASN A 117 -14.66 -7.27 0.28
C ASN A 117 -13.27 -7.74 0.75
N LEU A 118 -13.04 -7.80 2.06
CA LEU A 118 -11.76 -8.24 2.62
C LEU A 118 -11.46 -9.71 2.33
N VAL A 119 -12.47 -10.58 2.32
CA VAL A 119 -12.29 -12.03 2.05
C VAL A 119 -11.98 -12.30 0.58
N GLU A 120 -12.32 -11.40 -0.34
CA GLU A 120 -11.92 -11.50 -1.76
C GLU A 120 -10.42 -11.31 -1.97
N ILE A 121 -9.72 -10.70 -1.01
CA ILE A 121 -8.27 -10.49 -1.09
C ILE A 121 -7.55 -11.84 -0.87
N ASP A 122 -6.74 -12.28 -1.85
CA ASP A 122 -5.96 -13.52 -1.75
C ASP A 122 -5.05 -13.48 -0.51
N GLY A 123 -5.19 -14.46 0.35
CA GLY A 123 -4.48 -14.57 1.63
C GLY A 123 -5.25 -14.00 2.84
N ILE A 124 -6.42 -13.39 2.65
CA ILE A 124 -7.29 -12.93 3.73
C ILE A 124 -8.48 -13.90 3.89
N GLY A 125 -8.41 -14.76 4.88
CA GLY A 125 -9.58 -15.54 5.30
C GLY A 125 -10.47 -14.77 6.28
N MET A 126 -11.67 -15.29 6.56
CA MET A 126 -12.67 -14.65 7.42
C MET A 126 -12.12 -14.21 8.80
N ILE A 127 -11.22 -14.99 9.41
CA ILE A 127 -10.61 -14.65 10.71
C ILE A 127 -9.78 -13.38 10.61
N VAL A 128 -8.97 -13.24 9.55
CA VAL A 128 -8.13 -12.05 9.33
C VAL A 128 -9.01 -10.87 8.93
N ALA A 129 -10.01 -11.08 8.08
CA ALA A 129 -10.96 -10.05 7.68
C ALA A 129 -11.67 -9.41 8.89
N ARG A 130 -12.16 -10.23 9.83
CA ARG A 130 -12.74 -9.76 11.10
C ARG A 130 -11.73 -8.96 11.93
N GLN A 131 -10.49 -9.43 12.05
CA GLN A 131 -9.44 -8.70 12.79
C GLN A 131 -9.11 -7.35 12.16
N VAL A 132 -9.08 -7.25 10.83
CA VAL A 132 -8.90 -5.98 10.12
C VAL A 132 -10.05 -5.03 10.45
N ARG A 133 -11.29 -5.47 10.22
CA ARG A 133 -12.49 -4.69 10.51
C ARG A 133 -12.53 -4.22 11.96
N ASP A 134 -12.42 -5.13 12.91
CA ASP A 134 -12.54 -4.82 14.35
C ASP A 134 -11.36 -3.96 14.81
N GLY A 135 -10.17 -4.20 14.26
CA GLY A 135 -8.98 -3.40 14.51
C GLY A 135 -9.09 -1.96 14.01
N LEU A 136 -9.77 -1.74 12.90
CA LEU A 136 -10.06 -0.40 12.38
C LEU A 136 -11.20 0.26 13.18
N ALA A 137 -12.31 -0.45 13.40
CA ALA A 137 -13.47 0.06 14.11
C ALA A 137 -13.12 0.50 15.54
N SER A 138 -12.36 -0.30 16.29
CA SER A 138 -11.90 0.06 17.64
C SER A 138 -10.99 1.29 17.70
N ARG A 139 -10.49 1.75 16.56
CA ARG A 139 -9.58 2.91 16.44
C ARG A 139 -10.20 4.08 15.67
N ARG A 140 -11.48 4.05 15.38
CA ARG A 140 -12.17 5.02 14.50
C ARG A 140 -11.84 6.47 14.85
N GLU A 141 -12.02 6.87 16.11
CA GLU A 141 -11.74 8.24 16.54
C GLU A 141 -10.27 8.61 16.33
N MET A 142 -9.35 7.72 16.67
CA MET A 142 -7.91 7.91 16.47
C MET A 142 -7.57 8.02 14.97
N LEU A 143 -8.22 7.24 14.11
CA LEU A 143 -7.99 7.29 12.66
C LEU A 143 -8.43 8.63 12.06
N LEU A 144 -9.61 9.13 12.47
CA LEU A 144 -10.11 10.44 12.06
C LEU A 144 -9.21 11.57 12.55
N ASP A 145 -8.74 11.47 13.79
CA ASP A 145 -7.82 12.43 14.37
C ASP A 145 -6.46 12.43 13.63
N LEU A 146 -5.91 11.26 13.31
CA LEU A 146 -4.70 11.12 12.49
C LEU A 146 -4.87 11.74 11.11
N ALA A 147 -5.97 11.45 10.42
CA ALA A 147 -6.24 11.98 9.08
C ALA A 147 -6.34 13.51 9.04
N SER A 148 -6.60 14.16 10.17
CA SER A 148 -6.54 15.63 10.27
C SER A 148 -5.12 16.19 10.38
N LEU A 149 -4.12 15.35 10.70
CA LEU A 149 -2.74 15.73 11.01
C LEU A 149 -1.73 15.26 9.97
N ILE A 150 -2.06 14.18 9.26
CA ILE A 150 -1.21 13.55 8.26
C ILE A 150 -1.98 13.35 6.96
N ASP A 151 -1.27 13.37 5.85
CA ASP A 151 -1.79 13.08 4.52
C ASP A 151 -1.58 11.59 4.21
N VAL A 152 -2.67 10.83 4.09
CA VAL A 152 -2.63 9.42 3.71
C VAL A 152 -2.89 9.32 2.22
N GLU A 153 -1.81 9.11 1.46
CA GLU A 153 -1.85 9.04 0.01
C GLU A 153 -2.67 7.84 -0.46
N ASP A 154 -3.55 8.09 -1.43
CA ASP A 154 -4.34 7.05 -2.06
C ASP A 154 -3.45 5.96 -2.66
N GLN A 155 -3.89 4.73 -2.53
CA GLN A 155 -3.22 3.58 -3.13
C GLN A 155 -3.90 3.25 -4.45
N PRO A 156 -3.22 3.34 -5.61
CA PRO A 156 -3.83 2.91 -6.86
C PRO A 156 -4.36 1.49 -6.71
N LYS A 157 -5.61 1.27 -7.13
CA LYS A 157 -6.19 -0.07 -7.18
C LYS A 157 -5.19 -0.98 -7.89
N ALA A 158 -4.78 -2.07 -7.25
CA ALA A 158 -4.05 -3.10 -7.98
C ALA A 158 -4.91 -3.42 -9.20
N ILE A 159 -4.35 -3.22 -10.39
CA ILE A 159 -5.11 -3.44 -11.61
C ILE A 159 -5.48 -4.92 -11.60
N ALA A 160 -6.70 -5.24 -11.11
CA ALA A 160 -7.25 -6.59 -11.14
C ALA A 160 -7.38 -7.12 -12.58
N SER A 161 -7.13 -6.25 -13.55
CA SER A 161 -7.02 -6.48 -14.98
C SER A 161 -5.64 -6.11 -15.53
N GLY A 162 -4.56 -6.26 -14.76
CA GLY A 162 -3.21 -6.16 -15.32
C GLY A 162 -3.01 -7.21 -16.41
N SER A 163 -2.14 -6.95 -17.37
CA SER A 163 -1.85 -7.85 -18.51
C SER A 163 -1.52 -9.28 -18.09
N LEU A 164 -1.15 -9.48 -16.81
CA LEU A 164 -0.76 -10.76 -16.24
C LEU A 164 -1.77 -11.33 -15.24
N SER A 165 -2.96 -10.70 -15.11
CA SER A 165 -4.00 -11.12 -14.16
C SER A 165 -4.40 -12.59 -14.33
N GLY A 166 -4.53 -13.27 -13.20
CA GLY A 166 -4.92 -14.69 -13.14
C GLY A 166 -3.84 -15.68 -13.53
N LYS A 167 -2.65 -15.22 -13.97
CA LYS A 167 -1.52 -16.10 -14.35
C LYS A 167 -0.51 -16.26 -13.23
N THR A 168 0.05 -17.47 -13.14
CA THR A 168 1.13 -17.81 -12.20
C THR A 168 2.47 -17.84 -12.91
N PHE A 169 3.48 -17.24 -12.27
CA PHE A 169 4.83 -17.09 -12.83
C PHE A 169 5.88 -17.72 -11.93
N CYS A 170 6.90 -18.37 -12.53
CA CYS A 170 8.09 -18.80 -11.82
C CYS A 170 9.32 -18.21 -12.51
N LEU A 171 10.28 -17.73 -11.73
CA LEU A 171 11.52 -17.15 -12.27
C LEU A 171 12.66 -18.14 -12.14
N THR A 172 13.49 -18.28 -13.18
CA THR A 172 14.70 -19.13 -13.18
C THR A 172 15.84 -18.46 -13.92
N GLY A 173 17.07 -18.90 -13.64
CA GLY A 173 18.27 -18.33 -14.28
C GLY A 173 18.67 -16.95 -13.76
N SER A 174 19.67 -16.34 -14.42
CA SER A 174 20.14 -14.98 -14.15
C SER A 174 19.33 -14.01 -15.00
N LEU A 175 18.64 -13.08 -14.34
CA LEU A 175 17.85 -12.03 -14.96
C LEU A 175 18.75 -10.79 -15.13
N THR A 176 18.42 -9.91 -16.08
CA THR A 176 19.11 -8.63 -16.32
C THR A 176 18.81 -7.63 -15.21
N ARG A 177 17.55 -7.66 -14.71
CA ARG A 177 17.10 -6.84 -13.57
C ARG A 177 17.18 -7.63 -12.26
N PRO A 178 17.30 -6.94 -11.11
CA PRO A 178 17.23 -7.61 -9.80
C PRO A 178 15.96 -8.46 -9.67
N ARG A 179 16.11 -9.70 -9.24
CA ARG A 179 14.98 -10.66 -9.14
C ARG A 179 13.77 -10.11 -8.37
N LYS A 180 14.03 -9.33 -7.30
CA LYS A 180 12.97 -8.70 -6.50
C LYS A 180 12.18 -7.69 -7.31
N GLU A 181 12.83 -6.92 -8.18
CA GLU A 181 12.20 -5.95 -9.07
C GLU A 181 11.29 -6.63 -10.09
N VAL A 182 11.80 -7.70 -10.74
CA VAL A 182 10.98 -8.49 -11.69
C VAL A 182 9.76 -9.12 -11.01
N GLN A 183 9.94 -9.64 -9.78
CA GLN A 183 8.82 -10.16 -8.99
C GLN A 183 7.78 -9.08 -8.68
N LEU A 184 8.22 -7.88 -8.34
CA LEU A 184 7.34 -6.75 -8.07
C LEU A 184 6.58 -6.31 -9.33
N SER A 185 7.26 -6.25 -10.47
CA SER A 185 6.64 -5.90 -11.76
C SER A 185 5.54 -6.90 -12.16
N ILE A 186 5.78 -8.21 -11.98
CA ILE A 186 4.75 -9.24 -12.21
C ILE A 186 3.55 -9.04 -11.28
N LYS A 187 3.79 -8.81 -9.99
CA LYS A 187 2.73 -8.60 -8.99
C LYS A 187 1.92 -7.33 -9.32
N ASN A 188 2.59 -6.24 -9.67
CA ASN A 188 1.94 -4.98 -10.05
C ASN A 188 1.09 -5.11 -11.32
N ALA A 189 1.48 -6.02 -12.23
CA ALA A 189 0.71 -6.36 -13.42
C ALA A 189 -0.40 -7.43 -13.16
N GLY A 190 -0.68 -7.77 -11.90
CA GLY A 190 -1.73 -8.69 -11.49
C GLY A 190 -1.36 -10.17 -11.52
N GLY A 191 -0.08 -10.51 -11.82
CA GLY A 191 0.42 -11.88 -11.86
C GLY A 191 0.84 -12.41 -10.48
N LYS A 192 0.76 -13.72 -10.26
CA LYS A 192 1.18 -14.40 -9.04
C LYS A 192 2.55 -15.07 -9.23
N VAL A 193 3.52 -14.79 -8.34
CA VAL A 193 4.86 -15.40 -8.42
C VAL A 193 4.95 -16.59 -7.47
N VAL A 194 5.40 -17.75 -8.00
CA VAL A 194 5.61 -18.99 -7.24
C VAL A 194 7.07 -19.43 -7.29
N GLY A 195 7.50 -20.19 -6.27
CA GLY A 195 8.90 -20.61 -6.14
C GLY A 195 9.29 -21.86 -6.94
N SER A 196 8.32 -22.64 -7.41
CA SER A 196 8.56 -23.95 -8.04
C SER A 196 7.72 -24.15 -9.30
N VAL A 197 8.23 -24.99 -10.21
CA VAL A 197 7.54 -25.39 -11.44
C VAL A 197 6.62 -26.58 -11.15
N SER A 198 5.34 -26.47 -11.52
CA SER A 198 4.33 -27.52 -11.43
C SER A 198 3.42 -27.48 -12.65
N ALA A 199 2.55 -28.47 -12.82
CA ALA A 199 1.56 -28.50 -13.91
C ALA A 199 0.49 -27.37 -13.83
N LYS A 200 0.45 -26.63 -12.70
CA LYS A 200 -0.43 -25.47 -12.52
C LYS A 200 0.28 -24.13 -12.80
N LEU A 201 1.54 -24.17 -13.24
CA LEU A 201 2.28 -22.97 -13.58
C LEU A 201 1.91 -22.54 -14.99
N ASP A 202 1.53 -21.28 -15.16
CA ASP A 202 1.17 -20.74 -16.50
C ASP A 202 2.43 -20.34 -17.28
N VAL A 203 3.37 -19.66 -16.62
CA VAL A 203 4.56 -19.12 -17.32
C VAL A 203 5.83 -19.32 -16.50
N LEU A 204 6.87 -19.84 -17.13
CA LEU A 204 8.24 -19.79 -16.61
C LEU A 204 8.98 -18.62 -17.27
N VAL A 205 9.47 -17.67 -16.48
CA VAL A 205 10.36 -16.62 -16.97
C VAL A 205 11.80 -17.11 -16.81
N ALA A 206 12.48 -17.32 -17.94
CA ALA A 206 13.81 -17.89 -18.02
C ALA A 206 14.85 -16.82 -18.41
N GLY A 207 15.76 -16.52 -17.49
CA GLY A 207 16.98 -15.75 -17.75
C GLY A 207 18.13 -16.65 -18.21
N GLU A 208 19.33 -16.09 -18.28
CA GLU A 208 20.52 -16.83 -18.66
C GLU A 208 20.82 -17.99 -17.68
N LYS A 209 21.33 -19.10 -18.23
CA LYS A 209 21.69 -20.30 -17.46
C LYS A 209 20.52 -20.86 -16.64
N ALA A 210 19.33 -20.80 -17.18
CA ALA A 210 18.15 -21.45 -16.60
C ALA A 210 18.39 -22.97 -16.52
N GLY A 211 18.49 -23.50 -15.30
CA GLY A 211 18.88 -24.91 -15.05
C GLY A 211 17.67 -25.87 -15.02
N THR A 212 17.60 -26.71 -13.97
CA THR A 212 16.62 -27.80 -13.83
C THR A 212 15.15 -27.35 -13.91
N LYS A 213 14.83 -26.10 -13.57
CA LYS A 213 13.46 -25.57 -13.68
C LYS A 213 13.02 -25.40 -15.13
N LEU A 214 13.96 -25.07 -16.04
CA LEU A 214 13.67 -24.96 -17.47
C LEU A 214 13.31 -26.35 -18.05
N ALA A 215 14.16 -27.35 -17.85
CA ALA A 215 13.89 -28.71 -18.30
C ALA A 215 12.56 -29.27 -17.75
N LYS A 216 12.24 -28.94 -16.50
CA LYS A 216 10.96 -29.34 -15.89
C LYS A 216 9.76 -28.63 -16.52
N ALA A 217 9.88 -27.34 -16.85
CA ALA A 217 8.83 -26.59 -17.51
C ALA A 217 8.56 -27.12 -18.93
N GLU A 218 9.62 -27.44 -19.67
CA GLU A 218 9.54 -28.08 -20.99
C GLU A 218 8.83 -29.44 -20.90
N SER A 219 9.19 -30.28 -19.93
CA SER A 219 8.54 -31.59 -19.73
C SER A 219 7.06 -31.49 -19.36
N LEU A 220 6.64 -30.39 -18.72
CA LEU A 220 5.25 -30.11 -18.31
C LEU A 220 4.52 -29.26 -19.33
N GLN A 221 5.15 -28.90 -20.47
CA GLN A 221 4.59 -28.03 -21.52
C GLN A 221 4.12 -26.65 -20.97
N VAL A 222 4.81 -26.14 -19.94
CA VAL A 222 4.56 -24.79 -19.40
C VAL A 222 5.11 -23.76 -20.38
N LEU A 223 4.38 -22.68 -20.58
CA LEU A 223 4.82 -21.57 -21.43
C LEU A 223 6.11 -20.95 -20.88
N ILE A 224 7.09 -20.73 -21.73
CA ILE A 224 8.38 -20.16 -21.34
C ILE A 224 8.51 -18.79 -22.00
N TRP A 225 8.78 -17.78 -21.18
CA TRP A 225 9.07 -16.41 -21.63
C TRP A 225 10.50 -16.02 -21.27
N SER A 226 11.11 -15.19 -22.10
CA SER A 226 12.28 -14.40 -21.73
C SER A 226 11.89 -13.25 -20.80
N GLU A 227 12.87 -12.59 -20.18
CA GLU A 227 12.62 -11.37 -19.40
C GLU A 227 12.08 -10.26 -20.30
N GLU A 228 12.54 -10.13 -21.53
CA GLU A 228 12.06 -9.14 -22.50
C GLU A 228 10.60 -9.38 -22.88
N GLU A 229 10.22 -10.62 -23.16
CA GLU A 229 8.82 -10.98 -23.46
C GLU A 229 7.88 -10.66 -22.28
N LEU A 230 8.33 -10.92 -21.04
CA LEU A 230 7.58 -10.54 -19.84
C LEU A 230 7.28 -9.03 -19.81
N PHE A 231 8.32 -8.20 -20.00
CA PHE A 231 8.13 -6.75 -19.96
C PHE A 231 7.33 -6.22 -21.14
N LEU A 232 7.44 -6.80 -22.32
CA LEU A 232 6.57 -6.49 -23.46
C LEU A 232 5.09 -6.75 -23.14
N GLN A 233 4.79 -7.85 -22.42
CA GLN A 233 3.41 -8.15 -22.00
C GLN A 233 2.91 -7.19 -20.91
N ILE A 234 3.79 -6.71 -20.05
CA ILE A 234 3.45 -5.71 -19.02
C ILE A 234 3.16 -4.35 -19.68
N ASP A 235 4.02 -3.93 -20.60
CA ASP A 235 3.94 -2.59 -21.24
C ASP A 235 2.81 -2.49 -22.25
N SER A 236 2.45 -3.57 -22.93
CA SER A 236 1.37 -3.57 -23.94
C SER A 236 -0.01 -3.22 -23.38
N ALA A 237 -0.27 -3.44 -22.11
CA ALA A 237 -1.51 -3.04 -21.44
C ALA A 237 -1.53 -1.58 -20.97
N THR A 238 -0.37 -0.93 -20.92
CA THR A 238 -0.29 0.49 -20.51
C THR A 238 -0.69 1.44 -21.65
N THR A 239 -0.79 0.93 -22.89
CA THR A 239 -1.05 1.75 -24.08
C THR A 239 -2.55 1.92 -24.38
N GLU A 240 -3.45 1.24 -23.66
CA GLU A 240 -4.91 1.43 -23.78
C GLU A 240 -5.48 2.30 -22.65
N GLN A 241 -4.89 3.47 -22.40
CA GLN A 241 -5.60 4.51 -21.66
C GLN A 241 -6.52 5.26 -22.63
N PRO A 242 -7.82 5.42 -22.32
CA PRO A 242 -8.69 6.28 -23.12
C PRO A 242 -8.14 7.70 -23.08
N LYS A 243 -7.84 8.22 -24.28
CA LYS A 243 -7.43 9.60 -24.50
C LYS A 243 -8.41 10.54 -23.78
N PRO A 244 -7.96 11.50 -22.96
CA PRO A 244 -8.89 12.43 -22.34
C PRO A 244 -9.69 13.15 -23.42
N PRO A 245 -11.00 13.44 -23.18
CA PRO A 245 -11.83 14.09 -24.17
C PRO A 245 -11.19 15.43 -24.54
N GLN A 246 -10.90 15.61 -25.82
CA GLN A 246 -10.48 16.89 -26.37
C GLN A 246 -11.66 17.85 -26.20
N ILE A 247 -11.47 18.88 -25.39
CA ILE A 247 -12.37 20.03 -25.33
C ILE A 247 -12.20 20.74 -26.68
N GLU A 248 -13.17 20.57 -27.58
CA GLU A 248 -13.27 21.41 -28.76
C GLU A 248 -13.52 22.86 -28.29
N GLU A 249 -12.53 23.71 -28.41
CA GLU A 249 -12.71 25.16 -28.38
C GLU A 249 -13.62 25.53 -29.57
N LYS A 250 -14.88 25.79 -29.27
CA LYS A 250 -15.76 26.47 -30.21
C LYS A 250 -15.21 27.87 -30.41
N SER A 251 -14.59 28.10 -31.56
CA SER A 251 -14.26 29.42 -32.05
C SER A 251 -15.54 30.22 -32.20
N ASP A 252 -15.66 31.22 -31.35
CA ASP A 252 -16.71 32.24 -31.42
C ASP A 252 -16.36 33.20 -32.54
N SER A 253 -16.86 32.90 -33.76
CA SER A 253 -16.88 33.81 -34.87
C SER A 253 -18.30 34.36 -35.00
N GLN A 254 -18.60 35.39 -34.24
CA GLN A 254 -19.66 36.34 -34.59
C GLN A 254 -19.24 37.74 -34.17
N LYS A 255 -18.54 38.39 -35.15
CA LYS A 255 -18.49 39.85 -35.24
C LYS A 255 -19.69 40.37 -35.99
N SER A 256 -20.12 41.50 -35.50
CA SER A 256 -20.94 42.50 -36.17
C SER A 256 -22.44 42.21 -36.34
N LEU A 257 -23.21 42.94 -35.60
CA LEU A 257 -24.28 43.83 -36.11
C LEU A 257 -24.95 44.52 -34.93
N PHE A 258 -24.61 45.80 -34.73
CA PHE A 258 -25.58 46.84 -34.41
C PHE A 258 -24.80 48.14 -34.16
N GLU A 259 -24.60 48.86 -35.24
CA GLU A 259 -24.64 50.33 -35.19
C GLU A 259 -26.13 50.75 -35.13
N PHE A 260 -26.43 51.51 -34.11
CA PHE A 260 -27.24 52.76 -34.14
C PHE A 260 -27.28 53.34 -32.73
#